data_79eb8016bcb3227ce9b6396aa6e40343
#
_entry.id   79eb8016bcb3227ce9b6396aa6e40343
#
_cell.length_a   1.000
_cell.length_b   1.000
_cell.length_c   1.000
_cell.angle_alpha   90.00
_cell.angle_beta   90.00
_cell.angle_gamma   90.00
#
_symmetry.space_group_name_H-M   'P 1'
#
loop_
_entity.id
_entity.type
_entity.pdbx_description
1 polymer ?
#
loop_
_entity_poly.entity_id
_entity_poly.type
_entity_poly.pdbx_seq_one_letter_code
_entity_poly.pdbx_strand_id
1 'polypeptide(L)'
;TKSEENEIKELALLEVEETQSMMQEILAELKLMLLPVDEDDERSAFLEIRAGAGGDEAGIFSGNLFRMYSRLAEREKWIIEVISQKDAEHGGFKEIIAKISGKLVYKTLKFESGVHRVQRVPETESQGRVHTSTCTVAVLPEAEEIDDVEIDKSEIRVDTFRASGAGGQHVNKTDSAVRITHLPSGLVVECQDDRSQHKNKTKALSLLSAKLKKQEEENQQAEIASERKILVGSGDRSEKIRTYNFPQGRVTDHRIKLTQHNLDQVMDGDIKSISDALIAENQLEMLARLESDSR
;
A
#
# COMPACT_ATOMS: atom_id res chain seq x y z
N THR A 1 46.60 2.95 -49.56
CA THR A 1 47.77 2.14 -49.10
C THR A 1 47.32 1.22 -48.02
N LYS A 2 48.06 0.09 -47.73
CA LYS A 2 47.73 -0.89 -46.67
C LYS A 2 47.54 -0.25 -45.28
N SER A 3 48.10 0.92 -45.01
CA SER A 3 47.97 1.69 -43.77
C SER A 3 46.56 2.30 -43.64
N GLU A 4 46.06 2.92 -44.71
CA GLU A 4 44.74 3.54 -44.78
C GLU A 4 43.60 2.50 -44.67
N GLU A 5 43.78 1.32 -45.26
CA GLU A 5 42.83 0.21 -45.12
C GLU A 5 42.75 -0.28 -43.66
N ASN A 6 43.85 -0.33 -42.93
CA ASN A 6 43.86 -0.72 -41.51
C ASN A 6 43.22 0.36 -40.64
N GLU A 7 43.45 1.64 -40.87
CA GLU A 7 42.81 2.74 -40.13
C GLU A 7 41.29 2.76 -40.35
N ILE A 8 40.84 2.58 -41.60
CA ILE A 8 39.40 2.47 -41.91
C ILE A 8 38.77 1.26 -41.21
N LYS A 9 39.47 0.14 -41.13
CA LYS A 9 39.00 -1.06 -40.46
C LYS A 9 38.92 -0.89 -38.95
N GLU A 10 39.88 -0.22 -38.33
CA GLU A 10 39.83 0.13 -36.90
C GLU A 10 38.66 1.08 -36.58
N LEU A 11 38.48 2.12 -37.38
CA LEU A 11 37.35 3.06 -37.23
C LEU A 11 36.01 2.33 -37.37
N ALA A 12 35.87 1.45 -38.36
CA ALA A 12 34.64 0.66 -38.53
C ALA A 12 34.36 -0.30 -37.37
N LEU A 13 35.40 -0.90 -36.77
CA LEU A 13 35.23 -1.74 -35.58
C LEU A 13 34.78 -0.92 -34.36
N LEU A 14 35.35 0.26 -34.14
CA LEU A 14 34.92 1.17 -33.08
C LEU A 14 33.46 1.60 -33.26
N GLU A 15 33.04 1.96 -34.45
CA GLU A 15 31.68 2.36 -34.78
C GLU A 15 30.69 1.19 -34.56
N VAL A 16 31.09 -0.03 -34.87
CA VAL A 16 30.29 -1.24 -34.60
C VAL A 16 30.14 -1.47 -33.11
N GLU A 17 31.22 -1.33 -32.33
CA GLU A 17 31.15 -1.48 -30.85
C GLU A 17 30.26 -0.40 -30.22
N GLU A 18 30.39 0.86 -30.61
CA GLU A 18 29.55 1.96 -30.14
C GLU A 18 28.08 1.73 -30.50
N THR A 19 27.80 1.34 -31.74
CA THR A 19 26.41 1.06 -32.18
C THR A 19 25.80 -0.13 -31.45
N GLN A 20 26.58 -1.19 -31.19
CA GLN A 20 26.14 -2.34 -30.44
C GLN A 20 25.84 -1.96 -28.99
N SER A 21 26.67 -1.15 -28.34
CA SER A 21 26.42 -0.64 -26.99
C SER A 21 25.15 0.18 -26.95
N MET A 22 24.97 1.11 -27.85
CA MET A 22 23.75 1.94 -27.93
C MET A 22 22.49 1.10 -28.19
N MET A 23 22.60 0.09 -29.06
CA MET A 23 21.47 -0.83 -29.30
C MET A 23 21.09 -1.62 -28.06
N GLN A 24 22.06 -2.07 -27.24
CA GLN A 24 21.79 -2.76 -25.98
C GLN A 24 21.12 -1.84 -24.96
N GLU A 25 21.57 -0.59 -24.86
CA GLU A 25 20.94 0.43 -24.00
C GLU A 25 19.48 0.68 -24.38
N ILE A 26 19.22 0.90 -25.67
CA ILE A 26 17.85 1.12 -26.18
C ILE A 26 16.96 -0.11 -25.96
N LEU A 27 17.49 -1.31 -26.16
CA LEU A 27 16.76 -2.55 -25.92
C LEU A 27 16.41 -2.72 -24.42
N ALA A 28 17.33 -2.36 -23.53
CA ALA A 28 17.09 -2.38 -22.09
C ALA A 28 15.98 -1.38 -21.70
N GLU A 29 16.03 -0.16 -22.26
CA GLU A 29 15.02 0.86 -22.03
C GLU A 29 13.63 0.43 -22.56
N LEU A 30 13.58 -0.12 -23.79
CA LEU A 30 12.34 -0.68 -24.36
C LEU A 30 11.75 -1.80 -23.50
N LYS A 31 12.58 -2.70 -22.98
CA LYS A 31 12.14 -3.76 -22.07
C LYS A 31 11.50 -3.18 -20.80
N LEU A 32 12.08 -2.13 -20.22
CA LEU A 32 11.51 -1.45 -19.06
C LEU A 32 10.16 -0.78 -19.37
N MET A 33 10.01 -0.19 -20.57
CA MET A 33 8.74 0.42 -21.00
C MET A 33 7.61 -0.60 -21.24
N LEU A 34 7.95 -1.87 -21.47
CA LEU A 34 6.99 -2.96 -21.64
C LEU A 34 6.47 -3.52 -20.31
N LEU A 35 7.09 -3.15 -19.18
CA LEU A 35 6.61 -3.58 -17.88
C LEU A 35 5.22 -3.00 -17.60
N PRO A 36 4.31 -3.78 -17.01
CA PRO A 36 3.03 -3.28 -16.58
C PRO A 36 3.23 -2.14 -15.58
N VAL A 37 2.55 -1.04 -15.81
CA VAL A 37 2.52 0.09 -14.87
C VAL A 37 1.54 -0.28 -13.75
N ASP A 38 1.98 -0.15 -12.53
CA ASP A 38 1.14 -0.31 -11.34
C ASP A 38 0.28 0.96 -11.21
N GLU A 39 -1.04 0.82 -11.30
CA GLU A 39 -1.98 1.95 -11.23
C GLU A 39 -1.90 2.68 -9.89
N ASP A 40 -1.47 1.99 -8.84
CA ASP A 40 -1.32 2.56 -7.50
C ASP A 40 -0.05 3.42 -7.36
N ASP A 41 0.93 3.30 -8.26
CA ASP A 41 2.23 4.00 -8.18
C ASP A 41 2.10 5.53 -8.06
N GLU A 42 1.05 6.14 -8.63
CA GLU A 42 0.81 7.58 -8.59
C GLU A 42 -0.04 8.03 -7.38
N ARG A 43 -0.61 7.08 -6.63
CA ARG A 43 -1.50 7.39 -5.51
C ARG A 43 -0.75 7.91 -4.29
N SER A 44 -1.48 8.62 -3.43
CA SER A 44 -1.06 8.90 -2.06
C SER A 44 -0.99 7.59 -1.27
N ALA A 45 -0.21 7.57 -0.19
CA ALA A 45 -0.02 6.38 0.62
C ALA A 45 -0.36 6.62 2.08
N PHE A 46 -0.91 5.62 2.74
CA PHE A 46 -0.99 5.55 4.20
C PHE A 46 0.25 4.82 4.72
N LEU A 47 1.00 5.52 5.56
CA LEU A 47 2.14 4.97 6.29
C LEU A 47 1.69 4.62 7.71
N GLU A 48 1.77 3.36 8.05
CA GLU A 48 1.47 2.85 9.39
C GLU A 48 2.74 2.27 10.00
N ILE A 49 3.13 2.74 11.18
CA ILE A 49 4.28 2.24 11.93
C ILE A 49 3.79 1.78 13.29
N ARG A 50 4.11 0.53 13.65
CA ARG A 50 3.79 -0.06 14.94
C ARG A 50 5.05 -0.56 15.64
N ALA A 51 5.13 -0.29 16.93
CA ALA A 51 6.14 -0.91 17.77
C ALA A 51 5.94 -2.43 17.83
N GLY A 52 7.00 -3.18 17.54
CA GLY A 52 7.02 -4.64 17.59
C GLY A 52 7.69 -5.16 18.86
N ALA A 53 8.55 -6.17 18.70
CA ALA A 53 9.29 -6.74 19.83
C ALA A 53 10.40 -5.80 20.31
N GLY A 54 10.41 -5.46 21.61
CA GLY A 54 11.48 -4.64 22.22
C GLY A 54 11.00 -3.67 23.30
N GLY A 55 9.69 -3.70 23.64
CA GLY A 55 9.15 -2.82 24.70
C GLY A 55 9.30 -1.33 24.36
N ASP A 56 9.76 -0.53 25.33
CA ASP A 56 9.89 0.92 25.19
C ASP A 56 10.82 1.33 24.06
N GLU A 57 11.90 0.57 23.84
CA GLU A 57 12.84 0.82 22.76
C GLU A 57 12.19 0.70 21.37
N ALA A 58 11.26 -0.24 21.20
CA ALA A 58 10.48 -0.34 19.95
C ALA A 58 9.60 0.90 19.74
N GLY A 59 9.02 1.45 20.81
CA GLY A 59 8.27 2.71 20.78
C GLY A 59 9.15 3.90 20.36
N ILE A 60 10.33 4.06 20.94
CA ILE A 60 11.28 5.10 20.58
C ILE A 60 11.74 4.93 19.14
N PHE A 61 12.01 3.69 18.70
CA PHE A 61 12.42 3.42 17.33
C PHE A 61 11.32 3.71 16.30
N SER A 62 10.05 3.45 16.63
CA SER A 62 8.93 3.85 15.75
C SER A 62 8.88 5.37 15.55
N GLY A 63 9.16 6.15 16.59
CA GLY A 63 9.31 7.60 16.49
C GLY A 63 10.48 8.03 15.59
N ASN A 64 11.61 7.33 15.68
CA ASN A 64 12.76 7.60 14.81
C ASN A 64 12.46 7.26 13.35
N LEU A 65 11.77 6.14 13.06
CA LEU A 65 11.34 5.78 11.71
C LEU A 65 10.35 6.81 11.15
N PHE A 66 9.37 7.24 11.95
CA PHE A 66 8.43 8.28 11.51
C PHE A 66 9.16 9.59 11.19
N ARG A 67 10.13 9.99 12.02
CA ARG A 67 10.97 11.16 11.74
C ARG A 67 11.76 10.98 10.43
N MET A 68 12.33 9.80 10.18
CA MET A 68 13.05 9.48 8.95
C MET A 68 12.15 9.67 7.72
N TYR A 69 10.93 9.13 7.75
CA TYR A 69 9.98 9.30 6.64
C TYR A 69 9.48 10.75 6.53
N SER A 70 9.35 11.47 7.63
CA SER A 70 9.00 12.90 7.61
C SER A 70 10.10 13.73 6.92
N ARG A 71 11.37 13.43 7.20
CA ARG A 71 12.50 14.08 6.53
C ARG A 71 12.58 13.74 5.04
N LEU A 72 12.30 12.50 4.67
CA LEU A 72 12.16 12.10 3.26
C LEU A 72 11.07 12.93 2.57
N ALA A 73 9.90 13.03 3.19
CA ALA A 73 8.77 13.78 2.63
C ALA A 73 9.10 15.27 2.45
N GLU A 74 9.81 15.88 3.40
CA GLU A 74 10.30 17.26 3.26
C GLU A 74 11.23 17.41 2.04
N ARG A 75 12.13 16.45 1.81
CA ARG A 75 13.07 16.44 0.67
C ARG A 75 12.35 16.28 -0.67
N GLU A 76 11.38 15.39 -0.73
CA GLU A 76 10.58 15.10 -1.94
C GLU A 76 9.40 16.07 -2.11
N LYS A 77 9.22 17.03 -1.19
CA LYS A 77 8.12 18.00 -1.16
C LYS A 77 6.74 17.35 -1.07
N TRP A 78 6.65 16.26 -0.35
CA TRP A 78 5.39 15.60 -0.02
C TRP A 78 4.75 16.23 1.22
N ILE A 79 3.45 16.08 1.33
CA ILE A 79 2.67 16.56 2.49
C ILE A 79 2.38 15.35 3.37
N ILE A 80 2.65 15.47 4.68
CA ILE A 80 2.32 14.47 5.68
C ILE A 80 1.20 14.98 6.56
N GLU A 81 0.16 14.18 6.72
CA GLU A 81 -0.96 14.40 7.64
C GLU A 81 -1.07 13.22 8.60
N VAL A 82 -0.94 13.48 9.90
CA VAL A 82 -1.09 12.45 10.92
C VAL A 82 -2.58 12.21 11.16
N ILE A 83 -3.03 10.99 10.85
CA ILE A 83 -4.43 10.57 11.01
C ILE A 83 -4.69 10.07 12.43
N SER A 84 -3.77 9.25 12.97
CA SER A 84 -3.90 8.67 14.30
C SER A 84 -2.54 8.41 14.90
N GLN A 85 -2.40 8.66 16.19
CA GLN A 85 -1.20 8.31 16.95
C GLN A 85 -1.55 7.76 18.32
N LYS A 86 -0.74 6.80 18.78
CA LYS A 86 -0.77 6.29 20.14
C LYS A 86 0.65 6.38 20.71
N ASP A 87 0.84 7.28 21.64
CA ASP A 87 2.16 7.52 22.24
C ASP A 87 2.64 6.34 23.08
N ALA A 88 3.95 6.12 23.12
CA ALA A 88 4.58 5.20 24.03
C ALA A 88 4.98 5.92 25.34
N GLU A 89 5.14 5.18 26.43
CA GLU A 89 5.36 5.74 27.78
C GLU A 89 6.69 6.47 27.92
N HIS A 90 7.71 6.02 27.19
CA HIS A 90 9.09 6.59 27.26
C HIS A 90 9.47 7.36 25.98
N GLY A 91 8.49 7.87 25.26
CA GLY A 91 8.67 8.60 24.00
C GLY A 91 8.51 7.75 22.75
N GLY A 92 8.28 8.39 21.60
CA GLY A 92 7.92 7.72 20.36
C GLY A 92 6.47 7.23 20.35
N PHE A 93 6.16 6.21 19.56
CA PHE A 93 4.79 5.78 19.32
C PHE A 93 4.63 4.26 19.49
N LYS A 94 3.54 3.83 20.15
CA LYS A 94 3.06 2.43 20.07
C LYS A 94 2.50 2.16 18.67
N GLU A 95 1.83 3.16 18.10
CA GLU A 95 1.28 3.12 16.74
C GLU A 95 1.18 4.55 16.20
N ILE A 96 1.55 4.77 14.95
CA ILE A 96 1.29 6.02 14.24
C ILE A 96 0.85 5.70 12.82
N ILE A 97 -0.21 6.40 12.37
CA ILE A 97 -0.76 6.31 11.03
C ILE A 97 -0.76 7.71 10.45
N ALA A 98 -0.13 7.87 9.30
CA ALA A 98 -0.07 9.13 8.57
C ALA A 98 -0.39 8.92 7.09
N LYS A 99 -1.10 9.88 6.50
CA LYS A 99 -1.28 9.99 5.06
C LYS A 99 -0.14 10.80 4.49
N ILE A 100 0.46 10.32 3.42
CA ILE A 100 1.51 10.99 2.68
C ILE A 100 1.00 11.26 1.27
N SER A 101 0.92 12.52 0.89
CA SER A 101 0.39 12.95 -0.41
C SER A 101 1.46 13.68 -1.21
N GLY A 102 1.57 13.35 -2.50
CA GLY A 102 2.56 13.94 -3.41
C GLY A 102 2.74 13.09 -4.65
N LYS A 103 3.78 13.40 -5.43
CA LYS A 103 4.05 12.69 -6.67
C LYS A 103 4.82 11.40 -6.40
N LEU A 104 4.33 10.26 -6.93
CA LEU A 104 4.96 8.94 -6.86
C LEU A 104 5.29 8.46 -5.43
N VAL A 105 4.43 8.85 -4.48
CA VAL A 105 4.62 8.49 -3.06
C VAL A 105 4.57 6.99 -2.87
N TYR A 106 3.50 6.34 -3.32
CA TYR A 106 3.34 4.91 -3.17
C TYR A 106 4.44 4.12 -3.88
N LYS A 107 4.79 4.51 -5.11
CA LYS A 107 5.91 3.90 -5.87
C LYS A 107 7.21 3.86 -5.07
N THR A 108 7.53 4.95 -4.36
CA THR A 108 8.78 5.08 -3.61
C THR A 108 8.73 4.31 -2.30
N LEU A 109 7.56 4.32 -1.61
CA LEU A 109 7.42 3.79 -0.27
C LEU A 109 6.91 2.34 -0.20
N LYS A 110 6.30 1.79 -1.25
CA LYS A 110 5.70 0.43 -1.21
C LYS A 110 6.67 -0.66 -0.75
N PHE A 111 7.96 -0.50 -1.01
CA PHE A 111 9.01 -1.42 -0.58
C PHE A 111 9.45 -1.23 0.88
N GLU A 112 8.94 -0.22 1.58
CA GLU A 112 9.23 -0.02 3.00
C GLU A 112 8.36 -0.90 3.92
N SER A 113 7.34 -1.57 3.36
CA SER A 113 6.48 -2.48 4.11
C SER A 113 7.24 -3.70 4.60
N GLY A 114 7.13 -3.99 5.91
CA GLY A 114 7.75 -5.15 6.55
C GLY A 114 8.31 -4.85 7.94
N VAL A 115 9.19 -5.73 8.42
CA VAL A 115 9.80 -5.64 9.76
C VAL A 115 11.13 -4.92 9.69
N HIS A 116 11.23 -3.78 10.34
CA HIS A 116 12.45 -3.00 10.53
C HIS A 116 13.09 -3.34 11.87
N ARG A 117 14.36 -3.73 11.86
CA ARG A 117 15.11 -4.12 13.06
C ARG A 117 16.16 -3.08 13.41
N VAL A 118 16.20 -2.66 14.66
CA VAL A 118 17.25 -1.78 15.19
C VAL A 118 18.17 -2.56 16.14
N GLN A 119 19.45 -2.22 16.10
CA GLN A 119 20.48 -2.69 17.03
C GLN A 119 21.21 -1.47 17.56
N ARG A 120 20.95 -1.10 18.82
CA ARG A 120 21.63 0.00 19.52
C ARG A 120 21.57 -0.20 21.02
N VAL A 121 22.32 0.60 21.75
CA VAL A 121 22.14 0.77 23.20
C VAL A 121 20.96 1.71 23.38
N PRO A 122 19.83 1.27 23.96
CA PRO A 122 18.68 2.14 24.20
C PRO A 122 19.02 3.28 25.17
N GLU A 123 18.33 4.40 25.07
CA GLU A 123 18.43 5.50 26.03
C GLU A 123 17.96 5.07 27.44
N THR A 124 17.12 4.04 27.51
CA THR A 124 16.60 3.45 28.76
C THR A 124 17.53 2.42 29.38
N GLU A 125 18.65 2.06 28.73
CA GLU A 125 19.59 1.03 29.20
C GLU A 125 20.74 1.65 29.97
N SER A 126 20.87 1.30 31.26
CA SER A 126 21.89 1.83 32.16
C SER A 126 23.22 1.06 32.09
N GLN A 127 23.26 -0.17 31.59
CA GLN A 127 24.43 -1.05 31.57
C GLN A 127 25.17 -1.07 30.23
N GLY A 128 24.77 -0.26 29.26
CA GLY A 128 25.41 -0.16 27.94
C GLY A 128 25.23 -1.40 27.04
N ARG A 129 24.25 -2.24 27.29
CA ARG A 129 24.01 -3.43 26.47
C ARG A 129 23.32 -3.06 25.15
N VAL A 130 23.77 -3.66 24.07
CA VAL A 130 23.11 -3.54 22.76
C VAL A 130 21.82 -4.36 22.77
N HIS A 131 20.69 -3.68 22.57
CA HIS A 131 19.40 -4.32 22.44
C HIS A 131 19.03 -4.45 20.96
N THR A 132 18.17 -5.42 20.68
CA THR A 132 17.58 -5.63 19.35
C THR A 132 16.08 -5.47 19.46
N SER A 133 15.55 -4.43 18.83
CA SER A 133 14.12 -4.13 18.78
C SER A 133 13.60 -4.12 17.36
N THR A 134 12.30 -4.26 17.20
CA THR A 134 11.65 -4.25 15.89
C THR A 134 10.45 -3.31 15.86
N CYS A 135 10.23 -2.73 14.69
CA CYS A 135 8.98 -2.05 14.33
C CYS A 135 8.46 -2.65 13.04
N THR A 136 7.16 -2.67 12.90
CA THR A 136 6.51 -3.03 11.63
C THR A 136 6.09 -1.76 10.91
N VAL A 137 6.34 -1.71 9.62
CA VAL A 137 5.91 -0.65 8.73
C VAL A 137 4.97 -1.26 7.70
N ALA A 138 3.81 -0.64 7.50
CA ALA A 138 2.91 -0.96 6.40
C ALA A 138 2.68 0.31 5.58
N VAL A 139 2.83 0.19 4.28
CA VAL A 139 2.53 1.23 3.30
C VAL A 139 1.41 0.70 2.42
N LEU A 140 0.28 1.37 2.45
CA LEU A 140 -0.92 1.01 1.72
C LEU A 140 -1.29 2.16 0.77
N PRO A 141 -1.72 1.89 -0.46
CA PRO A 141 -2.19 2.94 -1.34
C PRO A 141 -3.47 3.55 -0.79
N GLU A 142 -3.72 4.82 -1.12
CA GLU A 142 -5.01 5.44 -0.85
C GLU A 142 -6.08 4.73 -1.67
N ALA A 143 -7.07 4.15 -0.98
CA ALA A 143 -8.20 3.49 -1.64
C ALA A 143 -9.03 4.50 -2.44
N GLU A 144 -9.58 4.09 -3.55
CA GLU A 144 -10.55 4.90 -4.28
C GLU A 144 -11.83 5.07 -3.45
N GLU A 145 -12.39 6.26 -3.51
CA GLU A 145 -13.70 6.49 -2.92
C GLU A 145 -14.72 5.62 -3.65
N ILE A 146 -15.53 4.86 -2.90
CA ILE A 146 -16.60 4.08 -3.47
C ILE A 146 -17.72 5.06 -3.84
N ASP A 147 -17.90 5.25 -5.14
CA ASP A 147 -19.02 6.02 -5.68
C ASP A 147 -20.36 5.41 -5.25
N ASP A 148 -21.40 6.20 -5.35
CA ASP A 148 -22.75 5.70 -5.06
C ASP A 148 -23.10 4.56 -6.03
N VAL A 149 -23.42 3.40 -5.46
CA VAL A 149 -23.76 2.21 -6.25
C VAL A 149 -25.06 2.46 -7.01
N GLU A 150 -24.96 2.62 -8.34
CA GLU A 150 -26.12 2.67 -9.22
C GLU A 150 -26.70 1.25 -9.34
N ILE A 151 -27.95 1.07 -8.85
CA ILE A 151 -28.62 -0.20 -8.91
C ILE A 151 -29.24 -0.38 -10.30
N ASP A 152 -28.80 -1.35 -11.07
CA ASP A 152 -29.47 -1.74 -12.31
C ASP A 152 -30.81 -2.37 -12.00
N LYS A 153 -31.87 -1.84 -12.64
CA LYS A 153 -33.25 -2.34 -12.49
C LYS A 153 -33.43 -3.78 -12.99
N SER A 154 -32.55 -4.27 -13.83
CA SER A 154 -32.57 -5.66 -14.33
C SER A 154 -32.05 -6.65 -13.28
N GLU A 155 -31.24 -6.18 -12.30
CA GLU A 155 -30.65 -6.99 -11.28
C GLU A 155 -31.47 -7.08 -9.99
N ILE A 156 -32.65 -6.42 -9.97
CA ILE A 156 -33.52 -6.41 -8.81
C ILE A 156 -34.83 -7.13 -9.12
N ARG A 157 -35.29 -7.95 -8.17
CA ARG A 157 -36.66 -8.48 -8.12
C ARG A 157 -37.45 -7.73 -7.08
N VAL A 158 -38.61 -7.20 -7.51
CA VAL A 158 -39.54 -6.44 -6.65
C VAL A 158 -40.78 -7.25 -6.41
N ASP A 159 -40.99 -7.68 -5.16
CA ASP A 159 -42.19 -8.39 -4.74
C ASP A 159 -43.04 -7.49 -3.83
N THR A 160 -44.35 -7.50 -4.02
CA THR A 160 -45.27 -6.74 -3.16
C THR A 160 -46.05 -7.72 -2.28
N PHE A 161 -46.32 -7.33 -1.06
CA PHE A 161 -47.03 -8.14 -0.10
C PHE A 161 -47.87 -7.28 0.86
N ARG A 162 -48.71 -7.92 1.63
CA ARG A 162 -49.55 -7.23 2.64
C ARG A 162 -48.72 -6.90 3.86
N ALA A 163 -48.75 -5.61 4.28
CA ALA A 163 -48.09 -5.20 5.48
C ALA A 163 -48.68 -5.93 6.70
N SER A 164 -47.79 -6.35 7.63
CA SER A 164 -48.19 -6.95 8.91
C SER A 164 -48.03 -5.89 10.02
N GLY A 165 -49.10 -5.66 10.77
CA GLY A 165 -49.05 -4.73 11.93
C GLY A 165 -50.42 -4.30 12.42
N ALA A 166 -50.47 -3.57 13.53
CA ALA A 166 -51.69 -2.98 14.10
C ALA A 166 -52.17 -1.86 13.15
N GLY A 167 -53.16 -2.16 12.32
CA GLY A 167 -53.73 -1.21 11.38
C GLY A 167 -55.16 -1.55 11.00
N GLY A 168 -55.89 -0.57 10.51
CA GLY A 168 -57.30 -0.73 10.11
C GLY A 168 -57.43 -1.50 8.79
N GLN A 169 -58.66 -1.51 8.22
CA GLN A 169 -59.06 -2.29 7.07
C GLN A 169 -58.14 -2.12 5.81
N HIS A 170 -57.44 -0.98 5.69
CA HIS A 170 -56.54 -0.69 4.56
C HIS A 170 -55.26 -1.53 4.61
N VAL A 171 -54.64 -1.73 5.79
CA VAL A 171 -53.40 -2.49 5.98
C VAL A 171 -53.60 -3.96 5.61
N ASN A 172 -54.79 -4.50 5.88
CA ASN A 172 -55.08 -5.92 5.68
C ASN A 172 -55.60 -6.26 4.25
N LYS A 173 -55.96 -5.24 3.43
CA LYS A 173 -56.49 -5.45 2.09
C LYS A 173 -55.58 -5.03 0.96
N THR A 174 -54.60 -4.20 1.21
CA THR A 174 -53.75 -3.60 0.17
C THR A 174 -52.32 -4.12 0.25
N ASP A 175 -51.73 -4.55 -0.87
CA ASP A 175 -50.34 -4.98 -0.95
C ASP A 175 -49.40 -3.75 -1.01
N SER A 176 -49.29 -3.04 0.10
CA SER A 176 -48.50 -1.81 0.23
C SER A 176 -47.03 -2.04 0.61
N ALA A 177 -46.73 -3.18 1.23
CA ALA A 177 -45.37 -3.54 1.56
C ALA A 177 -44.59 -4.01 0.33
N VAL A 178 -43.31 -3.65 0.30
CA VAL A 178 -42.42 -3.94 -0.84
C VAL A 178 -41.17 -4.68 -0.28
N ARG A 179 -40.86 -5.79 -0.95
CA ARG A 179 -39.59 -6.53 -0.76
C ARG A 179 -38.77 -6.40 -2.05
N ILE A 180 -37.54 -5.98 -1.93
CA ILE A 180 -36.62 -5.92 -3.05
C ILE A 180 -35.48 -6.90 -2.79
N THR A 181 -35.24 -7.79 -3.74
CA THR A 181 -34.12 -8.73 -3.72
C THR A 181 -33.15 -8.34 -4.81
N HIS A 182 -31.91 -8.09 -4.46
CA HIS A 182 -30.81 -7.90 -5.41
C HIS A 182 -30.27 -9.27 -5.80
N LEU A 183 -30.43 -9.63 -7.07
CA LEU A 183 -30.13 -10.98 -7.56
C LEU A 183 -28.66 -11.38 -7.46
N PRO A 184 -27.68 -10.50 -7.81
CA PRO A 184 -26.25 -10.86 -7.76
C PRO A 184 -25.75 -11.08 -6.33
N SER A 185 -26.11 -10.20 -5.38
CA SER A 185 -25.64 -10.28 -3.99
C SER A 185 -26.53 -11.09 -3.06
N GLY A 186 -27.76 -11.41 -3.49
CA GLY A 186 -28.77 -12.08 -2.65
C GLY A 186 -29.31 -11.21 -1.51
N LEU A 187 -28.97 -9.93 -1.43
CA LEU A 187 -29.46 -9.02 -0.41
C LEU A 187 -30.96 -8.79 -0.56
N VAL A 188 -31.68 -8.85 0.57
CA VAL A 188 -33.10 -8.60 0.65
C VAL A 188 -33.39 -7.41 1.54
N VAL A 189 -34.23 -6.51 1.07
CA VAL A 189 -34.71 -5.35 1.81
C VAL A 189 -36.23 -5.30 1.74
N GLU A 190 -36.86 -5.09 2.91
CA GLU A 190 -38.30 -4.95 3.03
C GLU A 190 -38.64 -3.57 3.60
N CYS A 191 -39.69 -2.97 3.07
CA CYS A 191 -40.22 -1.71 3.58
C CYS A 191 -41.75 -1.75 3.63
N GLN A 192 -42.34 -1.48 4.79
CA GLN A 192 -43.78 -1.48 5.04
C GLN A 192 -44.26 -0.28 5.87
N ASP A 193 -43.45 0.80 5.91
CA ASP A 193 -43.64 1.93 6.82
C ASP A 193 -44.77 2.88 6.38
N ASP A 194 -45.01 2.97 5.07
CA ASP A 194 -46.03 3.88 4.49
C ASP A 194 -47.22 3.09 3.89
N ARG A 195 -48.36 3.78 3.80
CA ARG A 195 -49.54 3.25 3.10
C ARG A 195 -49.36 3.22 1.57
N SER A 196 -48.42 3.98 1.06
CA SER A 196 -48.14 4.08 -0.36
C SER A 196 -47.05 3.09 -0.77
N GLN A 197 -47.39 2.11 -1.60
CA GLN A 197 -46.46 1.16 -2.22
C GLN A 197 -45.31 1.87 -2.95
N HIS A 198 -45.58 2.99 -3.59
CA HIS A 198 -44.57 3.75 -4.34
C HIS A 198 -43.49 4.36 -3.40
N LYS A 199 -43.94 4.92 -2.25
CA LYS A 199 -43.01 5.44 -1.24
C LYS A 199 -42.21 4.32 -0.60
N ASN A 200 -42.85 3.19 -0.30
CA ASN A 200 -42.13 2.01 0.26
C ASN A 200 -41.12 1.48 -0.75
N LYS A 201 -41.44 1.44 -2.05
CA LYS A 201 -40.49 1.04 -3.09
C LYS A 201 -39.28 1.98 -3.15
N THR A 202 -39.50 3.30 -3.16
CA THR A 202 -38.44 4.30 -3.20
C THR A 202 -37.52 4.17 -1.95
N LYS A 203 -38.13 4.00 -0.78
CA LYS A 203 -37.40 3.83 0.49
C LYS A 203 -36.63 2.49 0.52
N ALA A 204 -37.20 1.41 0.02
CA ALA A 204 -36.57 0.11 -0.08
C ALA A 204 -35.36 0.15 -1.05
N LEU A 205 -35.46 0.87 -2.18
CA LEU A 205 -34.33 1.08 -3.09
C LEU A 205 -33.20 1.87 -2.42
N SER A 206 -33.51 2.96 -1.71
CA SER A 206 -32.51 3.72 -0.98
C SER A 206 -31.83 2.88 0.11
N LEU A 207 -32.60 2.06 0.83
CA LEU A 207 -32.04 1.15 1.83
C LEU A 207 -31.17 0.05 1.20
N LEU A 208 -31.54 -0.44 0.01
CA LEU A 208 -30.74 -1.42 -0.72
C LEU A 208 -29.42 -0.81 -1.19
N SER A 209 -29.43 0.39 -1.76
CA SER A 209 -28.22 1.11 -2.16
C SER A 209 -27.28 1.32 -0.98
N ALA A 210 -27.80 1.77 0.16
CA ALA A 210 -27.00 1.93 1.38
C ALA A 210 -26.40 0.61 1.90
N LYS A 211 -27.16 -0.50 1.82
CA LYS A 211 -26.64 -1.83 2.21
C LYS A 211 -25.57 -2.35 1.24
N LEU A 212 -25.76 -2.16 -0.07
CA LEU A 212 -24.76 -2.54 -1.08
C LEU A 212 -23.47 -1.76 -0.88
N LYS A 213 -23.56 -0.44 -0.72
CA LYS A 213 -22.39 0.41 -0.44
C LYS A 213 -21.65 -0.06 0.82
N LYS A 214 -22.40 -0.32 1.90
CA LYS A 214 -21.81 -0.82 3.15
C LYS A 214 -21.12 -2.18 2.96
N GLN A 215 -21.71 -3.08 2.19
CA GLN A 215 -21.09 -4.39 1.90
C GLN A 215 -19.80 -4.22 1.10
N GLU A 216 -19.77 -3.31 0.13
CA GLU A 216 -18.58 -3.02 -0.66
C GLU A 216 -17.48 -2.40 0.21
N GLU A 217 -17.83 -1.45 1.10
CA GLU A 217 -16.92 -0.89 2.10
C GLU A 217 -16.34 -1.97 3.04
N GLU A 218 -17.19 -2.91 3.50
CA GLU A 218 -16.74 -4.03 4.35
C GLU A 218 -15.80 -4.98 3.59
N ASN A 219 -16.07 -5.28 2.32
CA ASN A 219 -15.21 -6.09 1.47
C ASN A 219 -13.85 -5.40 1.26
N GLN A 220 -13.85 -4.12 0.88
CA GLN A 220 -12.62 -3.34 0.71
C GLN A 220 -11.79 -3.27 2.00
N GLN A 221 -12.43 -3.06 3.15
CA GLN A 221 -11.74 -3.06 4.44
C GLN A 221 -11.15 -4.44 4.78
N ALA A 222 -11.84 -5.52 4.44
CA ALA A 222 -11.34 -6.88 4.66
C ALA A 222 -10.13 -7.18 3.75
N GLU A 223 -10.16 -6.70 2.52
CA GLU A 223 -9.06 -6.82 1.56
C GLU A 223 -7.82 -6.06 2.03
N ILE A 224 -7.97 -4.78 2.38
CA ILE A 224 -6.91 -3.95 2.98
C ILE A 224 -6.34 -4.60 4.26
N ALA A 225 -7.20 -5.16 5.12
CA ALA A 225 -6.75 -5.83 6.34
C ALA A 225 -5.94 -7.11 6.03
N SER A 226 -6.33 -7.84 4.99
CA SER A 226 -5.59 -9.03 4.50
C SER A 226 -4.24 -8.65 3.93
N GLU A 227 -4.18 -7.64 3.07
CA GLU A 227 -2.94 -7.11 2.49
C GLU A 227 -1.98 -6.62 3.58
N ARG A 228 -2.49 -5.81 4.51
CA ARG A 228 -1.71 -5.36 5.68
C ARG A 228 -1.11 -6.54 6.44
N LYS A 229 -1.87 -7.60 6.66
CA LYS A 229 -1.39 -8.79 7.37
C LYS A 229 -0.26 -9.50 6.61
N ILE A 230 -0.34 -9.56 5.29
CA ILE A 230 0.71 -10.14 4.43
C ILE A 230 1.96 -9.26 4.49
N LEU A 231 1.83 -7.94 4.35
CA LEU A 231 2.94 -6.99 4.35
C LEU A 231 3.70 -6.95 5.68
N VAL A 232 3.00 -7.02 6.81
CA VAL A 232 3.58 -6.90 8.16
C VAL A 232 4.10 -8.23 8.68
N GLY A 233 3.58 -9.36 8.19
CA GLY A 233 3.92 -10.69 8.68
C GLY A 233 3.57 -10.86 10.17
N SER A 234 4.40 -11.61 10.91
CA SER A 234 4.23 -11.82 12.36
C SER A 234 4.86 -10.70 13.22
N GLY A 235 5.67 -9.82 12.62
CA GLY A 235 6.47 -8.83 13.35
C GLY A 235 7.67 -9.43 14.09
N ASP A 236 7.99 -10.70 13.87
CA ASP A 236 9.14 -11.36 14.50
C ASP A 236 10.46 -10.78 13.97
N ARG A 237 11.48 -10.81 14.83
CA ARG A 237 12.86 -10.39 14.52
C ARG A 237 13.50 -11.16 13.37
N SER A 238 13.03 -12.36 13.10
CA SER A 238 13.48 -13.23 11.99
C SER A 238 13.03 -12.72 10.62
N GLU A 239 11.85 -12.12 10.53
CA GLU A 239 11.21 -11.65 9.29
C GLU A 239 11.69 -10.26 8.83
N LYS A 240 12.79 -9.78 9.41
CA LYS A 240 13.34 -8.47 9.10
C LYS A 240 13.62 -8.26 7.62
N ILE A 241 13.11 -7.15 7.08
CA ILE A 241 13.49 -6.67 5.75
C ILE A 241 14.76 -5.81 5.81
N ARG A 242 14.89 -4.96 6.86
CA ARG A 242 16.01 -4.05 7.02
C ARG A 242 16.54 -4.01 8.45
N THR A 243 17.85 -3.85 8.59
CA THR A 243 18.52 -3.72 9.89
C THR A 243 19.29 -2.40 9.97
N TYR A 244 19.03 -1.65 11.02
CA TYR A 244 19.70 -0.41 11.39
C TYR A 244 20.68 -0.71 12.54
N ASN A 245 21.97 -0.73 12.26
CA ASN A 245 23.02 -1.05 13.24
C ASN A 245 23.76 0.23 13.63
N PHE A 246 23.39 0.81 14.75
CA PHE A 246 23.97 2.07 15.24
C PHE A 246 25.44 1.94 15.64
N PRO A 247 25.88 0.89 16.40
CA PRO A 247 27.28 0.72 16.74
C PRO A 247 28.22 0.65 15.54
N GLN A 248 27.72 0.17 14.39
CA GLN A 248 28.50 0.04 13.16
C GLN A 248 28.20 1.14 12.13
N GLY A 249 27.29 2.05 12.42
CA GLY A 249 26.89 3.14 11.52
C GLY A 249 26.34 2.65 10.17
N ARG A 250 25.75 1.46 10.13
CA ARG A 250 25.31 0.83 8.88
C ARG A 250 23.83 0.47 8.84
N VAL A 251 23.27 0.53 7.62
CA VAL A 251 21.95 0.01 7.27
C VAL A 251 22.13 -1.14 6.28
N THR A 252 21.41 -2.25 6.51
CA THR A 252 21.44 -3.41 5.61
C THR A 252 20.02 -3.77 5.21
N ASP A 253 19.70 -3.71 3.92
CA ASP A 253 18.48 -4.30 3.37
C ASP A 253 18.75 -5.76 3.01
N HIS A 254 18.00 -6.66 3.62
CA HIS A 254 18.25 -8.10 3.52
C HIS A 254 17.68 -8.72 2.24
N ARG A 255 16.73 -8.06 1.59
CA ARG A 255 16.10 -8.54 0.35
C ARG A 255 17.09 -8.53 -0.80
N ILE A 256 17.79 -7.42 -0.97
CA ILE A 256 18.78 -7.20 -2.03
C ILE A 256 20.23 -7.28 -1.53
N LYS A 257 20.43 -7.65 -0.24
CA LYS A 257 21.74 -7.73 0.42
C LYS A 257 22.58 -6.43 0.33
N LEU A 258 21.90 -5.29 0.17
CA LEU A 258 22.54 -3.99 0.10
C LEU A 258 22.94 -3.53 1.50
N THR A 259 24.20 -3.16 1.68
CA THR A 259 24.71 -2.59 2.94
C THR A 259 25.31 -1.22 2.66
N GLN A 260 24.90 -0.22 3.45
CA GLN A 260 25.39 1.16 3.36
C GLN A 260 25.90 1.61 4.74
N HIS A 261 27.01 2.35 4.76
CA HIS A 261 27.67 2.86 5.97
C HIS A 261 27.37 4.35 6.21
N ASN A 262 26.13 4.75 6.00
CA ASN A 262 25.64 6.12 6.11
C ASN A 262 24.36 6.21 6.95
N LEU A 263 24.29 5.45 8.06
CA LEU A 263 23.11 5.33 8.90
C LEU A 263 22.49 6.69 9.27
N ASP A 264 23.32 7.67 9.66
CA ASP A 264 22.86 9.00 10.09
C ASP A 264 22.13 9.73 8.95
N GLN A 265 22.63 9.62 7.73
CA GLN A 265 21.99 10.21 6.54
C GLN A 265 20.65 9.52 6.24
N VAL A 266 20.63 8.19 6.33
CA VAL A 266 19.40 7.41 6.16
C VAL A 266 18.37 7.81 7.21
N MET A 267 18.75 7.94 8.48
CA MET A 267 17.84 8.38 9.55
C MET A 267 17.41 9.85 9.42
N ASP A 268 18.12 10.65 8.62
CA ASP A 268 17.73 12.02 8.21
C ASP A 268 16.96 12.03 6.88
N GLY A 269 16.44 10.88 6.43
CA GLY A 269 15.53 10.76 5.28
C GLY A 269 16.21 10.51 3.94
N ASP A 270 17.53 10.25 3.89
CA ASP A 270 18.22 9.90 2.64
C ASP A 270 18.14 8.39 2.37
N ILE A 271 16.94 7.92 2.04
CA ILE A 271 16.70 6.50 1.69
C ILE A 271 16.60 6.26 0.18
N LYS A 272 16.73 7.31 -0.63
CA LYS A 272 16.51 7.24 -2.08
C LYS A 272 17.34 6.16 -2.75
N SER A 273 18.62 6.05 -2.41
CA SER A 273 19.50 5.03 -2.99
C SER A 273 19.04 3.59 -2.69
N ILE A 274 18.41 3.36 -1.53
CA ILE A 274 17.84 2.06 -1.16
C ILE A 274 16.55 1.81 -1.95
N SER A 275 15.67 2.81 -2.02
CA SER A 275 14.41 2.70 -2.77
C SER A 275 14.66 2.48 -4.26
N ASP A 276 15.59 3.22 -4.87
CA ASP A 276 15.96 3.07 -6.28
C ASP A 276 16.51 1.66 -6.57
N ALA A 277 17.34 1.12 -5.68
CA ALA A 277 17.87 -0.24 -5.80
C ALA A 277 16.77 -1.30 -5.70
N LEU A 278 15.79 -1.12 -4.81
CA LEU A 278 14.65 -2.03 -4.66
C LEU A 278 13.70 -1.96 -5.88
N ILE A 279 13.48 -0.78 -6.43
CA ILE A 279 12.71 -0.59 -7.66
C ILE A 279 13.40 -1.31 -8.82
N ALA A 280 14.71 -1.13 -8.98
CA ALA A 280 15.48 -1.80 -10.03
C ALA A 280 15.42 -3.32 -9.91
N GLU A 281 15.59 -3.88 -8.71
CA GLU A 281 15.49 -5.33 -8.48
C GLU A 281 14.09 -5.86 -8.82
N ASN A 282 13.03 -5.16 -8.39
CA ASN A 282 11.66 -5.52 -8.74
C ASN A 282 11.41 -5.51 -10.25
N GLN A 283 11.96 -4.51 -10.96
CA GLN A 283 11.87 -4.44 -12.42
C GLN A 283 12.58 -5.63 -13.10
N LEU A 284 13.75 -6.03 -12.59
CA LEU A 284 14.47 -7.21 -13.09
C LEU A 284 13.68 -8.50 -12.86
N GLU A 285 13.07 -8.67 -11.68
CA GLU A 285 12.21 -9.82 -11.40
C GLU A 285 10.99 -9.87 -12.33
N MET A 286 10.35 -8.73 -12.57
CA MET A 286 9.21 -8.64 -13.49
C MET A 286 9.61 -9.00 -14.93
N LEU A 287 10.77 -8.52 -15.41
CA LEU A 287 11.31 -8.88 -16.73
C LEU A 287 11.59 -10.37 -16.83
N ALA A 288 12.20 -10.96 -15.81
CA ALA A 288 12.48 -12.40 -15.79
C ALA A 288 11.19 -13.24 -15.84
N ARG A 289 10.11 -12.81 -15.18
CA ARG A 289 8.80 -13.46 -15.26
C ARG A 289 8.21 -13.36 -16.66
N LEU A 290 8.22 -12.19 -17.28
CA LEU A 290 7.72 -12.00 -18.66
C LEU A 290 8.50 -12.86 -19.67
N GLU A 291 9.80 -13.01 -19.50
CA GLU A 291 10.64 -13.91 -20.35
C GLU A 291 10.32 -15.38 -20.13
N SER A 292 9.91 -15.79 -18.91
CA SER A 292 9.49 -17.16 -18.61
C SER A 292 8.12 -17.50 -19.19
N ASP A 293 7.18 -16.56 -19.14
CA ASP A 293 5.80 -16.75 -19.61
C ASP A 293 5.68 -16.69 -21.15
N SER A 294 6.71 -16.14 -21.82
CA SER A 294 6.80 -16.08 -23.29
C SER A 294 7.40 -17.34 -23.93
N ARG A 295 7.82 -18.32 -23.14
CA ARG A 295 8.37 -19.61 -23.58
C ARG A 295 7.34 -20.74 -23.49
#